data_275517d9140b671dac5d95490d87ab46
#
_entry.id   275517d9140b671dac5d95490d87ab46
#
_cell.length_a   1.000
_cell.length_b   1.000
_cell.length_c   1.000
_cell.angle_alpha   90.00
_cell.angle_beta   90.00
_cell.angle_gamma   90.00
#
_symmetry.space_group_name_H-M   'P 1'
#
loop_
_entity.id
_entity.type
_entity.pdbx_description
1 polymer ?
#
loop_
_entity_poly.entity_id
_entity_poly.type
_entity_poly.pdbx_seq_one_letter_code
_entity_poly.pdbx_strand_id
1 'polypeptide(L)'
;VSVNSSVLKDPGLIDRLTAAFGKQCVVVAVDARRDGEEWRVYSHGGRVATDRELFSWVKEAEERGAGEILFTSMDHDGTHQGFACEATGRVADLVNIPVIASGGAGCPDDFYEALTRGKADAVLAAGVFHFGQIRIPELKCFLKGKGIVVR
;
A
#
# COMPACT_ATOMS: atom_id res chain seq x y z
N VAL A 1 -4.98 -5.79 12.47
CA VAL A 1 -5.14 -4.32 12.72
C VAL A 1 -4.27 -3.56 11.73
N SER A 2 -4.73 -2.39 11.27
CA SER A 2 -3.94 -1.47 10.45
C SER A 2 -3.57 -0.24 11.27
N VAL A 3 -2.29 0.12 11.27
CA VAL A 3 -1.73 1.24 12.03
C VAL A 3 -0.91 2.15 11.13
N ASN A 4 -0.99 3.46 11.34
CA ASN A 4 -0.27 4.48 10.58
C ASN A 4 0.35 5.51 11.56
N SER A 5 -0.33 6.62 11.83
CA SER A 5 0.22 7.75 12.62
C SER A 5 0.73 7.35 14.00
N SER A 6 0.12 6.34 14.64
CA SER A 6 0.54 5.84 15.95
C SER A 6 1.94 5.24 15.92
N VAL A 7 2.26 4.46 14.89
CA VAL A 7 3.58 3.83 14.75
C VAL A 7 4.64 4.78 14.20
N LEU A 8 4.25 5.83 13.50
CA LEU A 8 5.18 6.90 13.12
C LEU A 8 5.64 7.71 14.35
N LYS A 9 4.76 7.89 15.33
CA LYS A 9 5.05 8.54 16.61
C LYS A 9 5.82 7.62 17.56
N ASP A 10 5.46 6.34 17.60
CA ASP A 10 6.06 5.33 18.48
C ASP A 10 6.25 4.02 17.71
N PRO A 11 7.38 3.85 17.00
CA PRO A 11 7.65 2.64 16.22
C PRO A 11 7.66 1.34 17.05
N GLY A 12 8.01 1.41 18.33
CA GLY A 12 7.95 0.27 19.26
C GLY A 12 6.53 -0.28 19.47
N LEU A 13 5.49 0.44 19.02
CA LEU A 13 4.13 -0.10 19.01
C LEU A 13 3.99 -1.30 18.06
N ILE A 14 4.75 -1.34 16.94
CA ILE A 14 4.78 -2.51 16.04
C ILE A 14 5.26 -3.73 16.78
N ASP A 15 6.38 -3.61 17.50
CA ASP A 15 6.97 -4.71 18.30
C ASP A 15 5.97 -5.25 19.33
N ARG A 16 5.27 -4.37 20.05
CA ARG A 16 4.27 -4.75 21.05
C ARG A 16 3.04 -5.43 20.44
N LEU A 17 2.53 -4.92 19.33
CA LEU A 17 1.39 -5.53 18.62
C LEU A 17 1.76 -6.91 18.08
N THR A 18 2.95 -7.04 17.52
CA THR A 18 3.47 -8.31 17.00
C THR A 18 3.66 -9.34 18.11
N ALA A 19 4.22 -8.94 19.24
CA ALA A 19 4.39 -9.82 20.38
C ALA A 19 3.05 -10.29 20.98
N ALA A 20 2.02 -9.43 20.97
CA ALA A 20 0.72 -9.75 21.52
C ALA A 20 -0.17 -10.58 20.59
N PHE A 21 -0.13 -10.34 19.28
CA PHE A 21 -1.12 -10.86 18.32
C PHE A 21 -0.52 -11.63 17.14
N GLY A 22 0.81 -11.65 17.00
CA GLY A 22 1.51 -12.24 15.84
C GLY A 22 1.62 -11.27 14.65
N LYS A 23 2.68 -11.47 13.86
CA LYS A 23 2.99 -10.64 12.68
C LYS A 23 1.81 -10.50 11.72
N GLN A 24 1.15 -11.61 11.40
CA GLN A 24 0.05 -11.70 10.44
C GLN A 24 -1.15 -10.80 10.79
N CYS A 25 -1.22 -10.28 12.03
CA CYS A 25 -2.29 -9.39 12.46
C CYS A 25 -1.93 -7.90 12.33
N VAL A 26 -0.70 -7.55 11.95
CA VAL A 26 -0.18 -6.17 11.96
C VAL A 26 0.06 -5.68 10.56
N VAL A 27 -0.79 -4.78 10.08
CA VAL A 27 -0.63 -4.07 8.81
C VAL A 27 -0.12 -2.66 9.12
N VAL A 28 1.03 -2.29 8.57
CA VAL A 28 1.53 -0.91 8.64
C VAL A 28 1.07 -0.16 7.39
N ALA A 29 0.15 0.78 7.59
CA ALA A 29 -0.31 1.68 6.53
C ALA A 29 0.65 2.86 6.42
N VAL A 30 1.05 3.17 5.18
CA VAL A 30 2.02 4.22 4.86
C VAL A 30 1.43 5.12 3.78
N ASP A 31 1.10 6.35 4.15
CA ASP A 31 0.75 7.40 3.20
C ASP A 31 2.05 8.12 2.83
N ALA A 32 2.40 8.16 1.55
CA ALA A 32 3.57 8.89 1.11
C ALA A 32 3.32 9.68 -0.17
N ARG A 33 4.08 10.76 -0.31
CA ARG A 33 4.08 11.66 -1.46
C ARG A 33 5.50 11.82 -1.97
N ARG A 34 5.63 11.97 -3.28
CA ARG A 34 6.90 12.28 -3.92
C ARG A 34 7.30 13.74 -3.62
N ASP A 35 8.52 13.90 -3.12
CA ASP A 35 9.13 15.21 -2.80
C ASP A 35 10.49 15.26 -3.51
N GLY A 36 10.52 15.81 -4.72
CA GLY A 36 11.68 15.74 -5.61
C GLY A 36 11.98 14.29 -6.04
N GLU A 37 13.15 13.79 -5.65
CA GLU A 37 13.57 12.41 -5.94
C GLU A 37 13.21 11.41 -4.83
N GLU A 38 12.80 11.91 -3.66
CA GLU A 38 12.47 11.12 -2.48
C GLU A 38 10.96 10.93 -2.33
N TRP A 39 10.57 9.96 -1.50
CA TRP A 39 9.20 9.72 -1.09
C TRP A 39 9.06 10.00 0.40
N ARG A 40 8.38 11.07 0.75
CA ARG A 40 8.15 11.48 2.13
C ARG A 40 6.91 10.85 2.72
N VAL A 41 7.03 10.28 3.92
CA VAL A 41 5.91 9.68 4.66
C VAL A 41 5.12 10.77 5.39
N TYR A 42 3.81 10.60 5.40
CA TYR A 42 2.84 11.50 6.04
C TYR A 42 2.08 10.79 7.15
N SER A 43 1.65 11.56 8.12
CA SER A 43 0.78 11.14 9.22
C SER A 43 -0.57 11.87 9.17
N HIS A 44 -1.50 11.49 10.08
CA HIS A 44 -2.82 12.12 10.23
C HIS A 44 -3.64 12.14 8.92
N GLY A 45 -3.64 11.00 8.20
CA GLY A 45 -4.36 10.89 6.93
C GLY A 45 -3.80 11.83 5.86
N GLY A 46 -2.47 11.89 5.73
CA GLY A 46 -1.80 12.68 4.72
C GLY A 46 -1.67 14.18 5.02
N ARG A 47 -1.99 14.62 6.23
CA ARG A 47 -2.03 16.06 6.57
C ARG A 47 -0.71 16.62 7.11
N VAL A 48 0.11 15.78 7.73
CA VAL A 48 1.34 16.18 8.40
C VAL A 48 2.52 15.41 7.81
N ALA A 49 3.44 16.13 7.16
CA ALA A 49 4.70 15.56 6.68
C ALA A 49 5.56 15.13 7.89
N THR A 50 6.26 14.02 7.74
CA THR A 50 7.23 13.53 8.72
C THR A 50 8.65 13.63 8.14
N ASP A 51 9.66 13.42 8.97
CA ASP A 51 11.06 13.34 8.52
C ASP A 51 11.44 11.95 7.98
N ARG A 52 10.45 11.04 7.85
CA ARG A 52 10.68 9.67 7.38
C ARG A 52 10.58 9.58 5.87
N GLU A 53 11.50 8.84 5.28
CA GLU A 53 11.49 8.45 3.88
C GLU A 53 10.80 7.07 3.74
N LEU A 54 10.03 6.87 2.66
CA LEU A 54 9.18 5.68 2.44
C LEU A 54 9.98 4.37 2.52
N PHE A 55 11.06 4.27 1.75
CA PHE A 55 11.77 2.99 1.58
C PHE A 55 12.51 2.57 2.84
N SER A 56 13.06 3.53 3.57
CA SER A 56 13.68 3.27 4.87
C SER A 56 12.64 2.91 5.93
N TRP A 57 11.46 3.56 5.89
CA TRP A 57 10.40 3.30 6.85
C TRP A 57 9.76 1.92 6.67
N VAL A 58 9.47 1.48 5.44
CA VAL A 58 8.87 0.15 5.21
C VAL A 58 9.81 -0.97 5.64
N LYS A 59 11.13 -0.77 5.45
CA LYS A 59 12.14 -1.71 5.92
C LYS A 59 12.21 -1.77 7.45
N GLU A 60 12.22 -0.62 8.13
CA GLU A 60 12.14 -0.56 9.60
C GLU A 60 10.86 -1.23 10.11
N ALA A 61 9.73 -1.00 9.45
CA ALA A 61 8.45 -1.61 9.84
C ALA A 61 8.49 -3.15 9.75
N GLU A 62 9.05 -3.70 8.68
CA GLU A 62 9.25 -5.15 8.55
C GLU A 62 10.19 -5.70 9.63
N GLU A 63 11.33 -5.05 9.86
CA GLU A 63 12.31 -5.45 10.89
C GLU A 63 11.69 -5.48 12.29
N ARG A 64 10.74 -4.57 12.58
CA ARG A 64 9.96 -4.55 13.84
C ARG A 64 8.84 -5.56 13.90
N GLY A 65 8.56 -6.26 12.81
CA GLY A 65 7.61 -7.36 12.75
C GLY A 65 6.25 -7.00 12.16
N ALA A 66 6.15 -5.97 11.32
CA ALA A 66 4.98 -5.78 10.47
C ALA A 66 4.73 -7.06 9.64
N GLY A 67 3.47 -7.44 9.49
CA GLY A 67 3.07 -8.59 8.68
C GLY A 67 2.71 -8.21 7.24
N GLU A 68 2.27 -6.97 7.01
CA GLU A 68 1.94 -6.44 5.68
C GLU A 68 2.21 -4.93 5.63
N ILE A 69 2.52 -4.42 4.45
CA ILE A 69 2.60 -2.98 4.15
C ILE A 69 1.41 -2.59 3.29
N LEU A 70 0.63 -1.60 3.72
CA LEU A 70 -0.39 -0.94 2.90
C LEU A 70 0.16 0.42 2.46
N PHE A 71 0.65 0.50 1.23
CA PHE A 71 1.22 1.72 0.67
C PHE A 71 0.18 2.50 -0.13
N THR A 72 -0.12 3.73 0.30
CA THR A 72 -0.97 4.68 -0.42
C THR A 72 -0.12 5.80 -1.01
N SER A 73 -0.10 5.90 -2.34
CA SER A 73 0.46 7.06 -3.03
C SER A 73 -0.51 8.21 -2.98
N MET A 74 -0.17 9.27 -2.22
CA MET A 74 -1.00 10.47 -2.10
C MET A 74 -1.07 11.28 -3.40
N ASP A 75 -0.06 11.18 -4.26
CA ASP A 75 -0.05 11.85 -5.56
C ASP A 75 -1.02 11.22 -6.56
N HIS A 76 -1.34 9.95 -6.37
CA HIS A 76 -2.23 9.20 -7.25
C HIS A 76 -3.64 9.06 -6.65
N ASP A 77 -3.78 9.16 -5.33
CA ASP A 77 -5.06 8.94 -4.66
C ASP A 77 -6.13 9.91 -5.15
N GLY A 78 -7.29 9.38 -5.56
CA GLY A 78 -8.40 10.12 -6.14
C GLY A 78 -8.22 10.62 -7.59
N THR A 79 -7.07 10.39 -8.23
CA THR A 79 -6.78 10.88 -9.60
C THR A 79 -7.38 10.02 -10.71
N HIS A 80 -7.65 8.73 -10.45
CA HIS A 80 -8.04 7.74 -11.45
C HIS A 80 -7.01 7.54 -12.59
N GLN A 81 -5.73 7.81 -12.34
CA GLN A 81 -4.65 7.74 -13.34
C GLN A 81 -3.71 6.53 -13.14
N GLY A 82 -4.16 5.55 -12.39
CA GLY A 82 -3.38 4.35 -12.07
C GLY A 82 -2.59 4.46 -10.76
N PHE A 83 -2.12 3.31 -10.28
CA PHE A 83 -1.31 3.21 -9.07
C PHE A 83 0.14 3.66 -9.29
N ALA A 84 0.83 4.03 -8.22
CA ALA A 84 2.27 4.36 -8.25
C ALA A 84 3.12 3.08 -8.42
N CYS A 85 3.00 2.38 -9.57
CA CYS A 85 3.59 1.06 -9.79
C CYS A 85 5.11 1.02 -9.60
N GLU A 86 5.84 2.09 -9.98
CA GLU A 86 7.30 2.14 -9.78
C GLU A 86 7.67 2.15 -8.29
N ALA A 87 7.03 3.03 -7.51
CA ALA A 87 7.29 3.10 -6.07
C ALA A 87 6.83 1.84 -5.35
N THR A 88 5.65 1.29 -5.71
CA THR A 88 5.13 0.03 -5.16
C THR A 88 6.10 -1.12 -5.44
N GLY A 89 6.61 -1.23 -6.68
CA GLY A 89 7.58 -2.25 -7.05
C GLY A 89 8.90 -2.14 -6.27
N ARG A 90 9.38 -0.91 -6.01
CA ARG A 90 10.55 -0.71 -5.15
C ARG A 90 10.28 -1.11 -3.71
N VAL A 91 9.09 -0.82 -3.17
CA VAL A 91 8.69 -1.30 -1.83
C VAL A 91 8.69 -2.82 -1.81
N ALA A 92 8.05 -3.48 -2.79
CA ALA A 92 7.97 -4.94 -2.88
C ALA A 92 9.34 -5.62 -3.03
N ASP A 93 10.30 -4.96 -3.68
CA ASP A 93 11.68 -5.47 -3.81
C ASP A 93 12.51 -5.32 -2.51
N LEU A 94 12.11 -4.45 -1.59
CA LEU A 94 12.83 -4.15 -0.35
C LEU A 94 12.37 -4.97 0.85
N VAL A 95 11.12 -5.45 0.84
CA VAL A 95 10.53 -6.20 1.95
C VAL A 95 10.15 -7.62 1.52
N ASN A 96 10.10 -8.56 2.47
CA ASN A 96 9.68 -9.95 2.24
C ASN A 96 8.26 -10.24 2.74
N ILE A 97 7.52 -9.20 3.10
CA ILE A 97 6.13 -9.26 3.55
C ILE A 97 5.21 -8.72 2.45
N PRO A 98 3.93 -9.15 2.41
CA PRO A 98 2.98 -8.68 1.41
C PRO A 98 2.85 -7.17 1.33
N VAL A 99 2.76 -6.65 0.11
CA VAL A 99 2.55 -5.24 -0.19
C VAL A 99 1.20 -5.03 -0.84
N ILE A 100 0.39 -4.17 -0.25
CA ILE A 100 -0.93 -3.78 -0.74
C ILE A 100 -0.80 -2.38 -1.37
N ALA A 101 -1.07 -2.26 -2.68
CA ALA A 101 -1.07 -0.98 -3.37
C ALA A 101 -2.39 -0.24 -3.18
N SER A 102 -2.33 1.06 -2.92
CA SER A 102 -3.50 1.93 -2.74
C SER A 102 -3.28 3.31 -3.37
N GLY A 103 -4.38 3.92 -3.84
CA GLY A 103 -4.39 5.25 -4.47
C GLY A 103 -4.19 5.22 -5.98
N GLY A 104 -5.17 5.76 -6.73
CA GLY A 104 -5.09 6.00 -8.16
C GLY A 104 -5.92 5.10 -9.07
N ALA A 105 -6.57 4.07 -8.56
CA ALA A 105 -7.39 3.17 -9.39
C ALA A 105 -8.45 3.92 -10.20
N GLY A 106 -8.48 3.71 -11.51
CA GLY A 106 -9.44 4.29 -12.45
C GLY A 106 -10.09 3.25 -13.37
N CYS A 107 -9.33 2.26 -13.83
CA CYS A 107 -9.81 1.23 -14.74
C CYS A 107 -9.25 -0.17 -14.40
N PRO A 108 -9.79 -1.27 -14.96
CA PRO A 108 -9.31 -2.63 -14.67
C PRO A 108 -7.84 -2.87 -15.00
N ASP A 109 -7.29 -2.21 -16.03
CA ASP A 109 -5.89 -2.35 -16.40
C ASP A 109 -4.95 -1.77 -15.32
N ASP A 110 -5.36 -0.76 -14.56
CA ASP A 110 -4.57 -0.22 -13.46
C ASP A 110 -4.30 -1.28 -12.38
N PHE A 111 -5.32 -2.11 -12.08
CA PHE A 111 -5.18 -3.23 -11.14
C PHE A 111 -4.22 -4.29 -11.67
N TYR A 112 -4.30 -4.59 -12.96
CA TYR A 112 -3.37 -5.51 -13.62
C TYR A 112 -1.93 -4.99 -13.54
N GLU A 113 -1.70 -3.70 -13.83
CA GLU A 113 -0.37 -3.08 -13.74
C GLU A 113 0.18 -3.08 -12.30
N ALA A 114 -0.66 -2.78 -11.31
CA ALA A 114 -0.24 -2.81 -9.91
C ALA A 114 0.21 -4.21 -9.46
N LEU A 115 -0.50 -5.28 -9.90
CA LEU A 115 -0.20 -6.66 -9.58
C LEU A 115 0.97 -7.24 -10.39
N THR A 116 1.34 -6.64 -11.52
CA THR A 116 2.43 -7.12 -12.38
C THR A 116 3.65 -6.21 -12.29
N ARG A 117 3.62 -5.05 -12.92
CA ARG A 117 4.71 -4.07 -12.90
C ARG A 117 4.96 -3.51 -11.49
N GLY A 118 3.88 -3.28 -10.74
CA GLY A 118 3.94 -2.83 -9.35
C GLY A 118 4.31 -3.91 -8.34
N LYS A 119 4.31 -5.18 -8.74
CA LYS A 119 4.64 -6.35 -7.89
C LYS A 119 3.84 -6.40 -6.58
N ALA A 120 2.67 -5.75 -6.53
CA ALA A 120 1.81 -5.79 -5.36
C ALA A 120 1.19 -7.18 -5.17
N ASP A 121 1.09 -7.65 -3.94
CA ASP A 121 0.40 -8.89 -3.59
C ASP A 121 -1.11 -8.71 -3.52
N ALA A 122 -1.56 -7.47 -3.25
CA ALA A 122 -2.95 -7.09 -3.25
C ALA A 122 -3.12 -5.62 -3.67
N VAL A 123 -4.36 -5.26 -4.03
CA VAL A 123 -4.73 -3.90 -4.40
C VAL A 123 -5.97 -3.46 -3.65
N LEU A 124 -5.96 -2.20 -3.19
CA LEU A 124 -7.06 -1.57 -2.50
C LEU A 124 -7.54 -0.36 -3.32
N ALA A 125 -8.85 -0.27 -3.50
CA ALA A 125 -9.50 0.89 -4.08
C ALA A 125 -10.81 1.19 -3.34
N ALA A 126 -11.20 2.45 -3.28
CA ALA A 126 -12.44 2.88 -2.63
C ALA A 126 -13.45 3.39 -3.66
N GLY A 127 -13.18 4.54 -4.28
CA GLY A 127 -14.14 5.27 -5.12
C GLY A 127 -14.72 4.45 -6.26
N VAL A 128 -13.89 3.79 -7.04
CA VAL A 128 -14.33 3.00 -8.22
C VAL A 128 -15.28 1.87 -7.85
N PHE A 129 -15.16 1.30 -6.65
CA PHE A 129 -16.07 0.27 -6.14
C PHE A 129 -17.31 0.89 -5.47
N HIS A 130 -17.10 1.92 -4.64
CA HIS A 130 -18.17 2.58 -3.91
C HIS A 130 -19.22 3.21 -4.85
N PHE A 131 -18.78 3.85 -5.91
CA PHE A 131 -19.65 4.46 -6.92
C PHE A 131 -20.06 3.51 -8.04
N GLY A 132 -19.73 2.22 -7.95
CA GLY A 132 -20.13 1.20 -8.91
C GLY A 132 -19.51 1.35 -10.30
N GLN A 133 -18.41 2.10 -10.44
CA GLN A 133 -17.70 2.28 -11.70
C GLN A 133 -17.05 0.97 -12.16
N ILE A 134 -16.56 0.18 -11.22
CA ILE A 134 -16.01 -1.16 -11.43
C ILE A 134 -16.71 -2.13 -10.48
N ARG A 135 -17.22 -3.23 -11.01
CA ARG A 135 -17.80 -4.31 -10.22
C ARG A 135 -16.73 -5.34 -9.88
N ILE A 136 -16.58 -5.68 -8.59
CA ILE A 136 -15.53 -6.59 -8.11
C ILE A 136 -15.54 -7.95 -8.85
N PRO A 137 -16.70 -8.61 -9.09
CA PRO A 137 -16.72 -9.87 -9.84
C PRO A 137 -16.20 -9.72 -11.27
N GLU A 138 -16.53 -8.62 -11.96
CA GLU A 138 -16.08 -8.34 -13.32
C GLU A 138 -14.58 -8.08 -13.38
N LEU A 139 -14.05 -7.30 -12.41
CA LEU A 139 -12.62 -7.10 -12.27
C LEU A 139 -11.88 -8.42 -12.03
N LYS A 140 -12.40 -9.28 -11.16
CA LYS A 140 -11.80 -10.61 -10.92
C LYS A 140 -11.80 -11.49 -12.18
N CYS A 141 -12.89 -11.46 -12.96
CA CYS A 141 -12.94 -12.16 -14.27
C CYS A 141 -11.89 -11.60 -15.24
N PHE A 142 -11.77 -10.28 -15.34
CA PHE A 142 -10.76 -9.62 -16.18
C PHE A 142 -9.35 -10.03 -15.79
N LEU A 143 -9.00 -9.95 -14.50
CA LEU A 143 -7.68 -10.31 -13.97
C LEU A 143 -7.36 -11.80 -14.20
N LYS A 144 -8.33 -12.71 -14.01
CA LYS A 144 -8.18 -14.13 -14.33
C LYS A 144 -7.91 -14.35 -15.82
N GLY A 145 -8.62 -13.62 -16.70
CA GLY A 145 -8.39 -13.65 -18.15
C GLY A 145 -6.98 -13.18 -18.56
N LYS A 146 -6.35 -12.34 -17.74
CA LYS A 146 -4.95 -11.89 -17.89
C LYS A 146 -3.94 -12.83 -17.21
N GLY A 147 -4.37 -13.96 -16.63
CA GLY A 147 -3.50 -14.94 -15.98
C GLY A 147 -3.15 -14.62 -14.52
N ILE A 148 -3.81 -13.62 -13.90
CA ILE A 148 -3.61 -13.30 -12.49
C ILE A 148 -4.47 -14.23 -11.63
N VAL A 149 -3.85 -14.87 -10.63
CA VAL A 149 -4.56 -15.68 -9.64
C VAL A 149 -5.24 -14.75 -8.65
N VAL A 150 -6.57 -14.72 -8.64
CA VAL A 150 -7.38 -13.94 -7.70
C VAL A 150 -8.39 -14.82 -7.00
N ARG A 151 -8.64 -14.56 -5.73
CA ARG A 151 -9.66 -15.25 -4.91
C ARG A 151 -11.06 -14.91 -5.33
#